data_0b8ffc0ac1db082e327ab2e1deb48292
#
_entry.id   0b8ffc0ac1db082e327ab2e1deb48292
#
_cell.length_a   1.000
_cell.length_b   1.000
_cell.length_c   1.000
_cell.angle_alpha   90.00
_cell.angle_beta   90.00
_cell.angle_gamma   90.00
#
_symmetry.space_group_name_H-M   'P 1'
#
loop_
_entity.id
_entity.type
_entity.pdbx_description
1 polymer ?
#
loop_
_entity_poly.entity_id
_entity_poly.type
_entity_poly.pdbx_seq_one_letter_code
_entity_poly.pdbx_strand_id
1 'polypeptide(L)'
;MPVRVEHRIGIAAPASVIWDLISNVEGWPGWNPIYAQAKGRISIGETLHLTESLPGRPVKAIQPVIVDWEPNSQILWRASGFMSKCVRYIEIEALSETGCIFANGAFFHGLLGEQEAKAHRGPIYRGYESLGEAVKRLSEQAWREQGNSK
;
A
#
# COMPACT_ATOMS: atom_id res chain seq x y z
N MET A 1 -13.59 11.47 -14.79
CA MET A 1 -13.70 10.11 -14.18
C MET A 1 -12.37 9.72 -13.58
N PRO A 2 -12.32 9.34 -12.31
CA PRO A 2 -11.07 8.89 -11.72
C PRO A 2 -10.54 7.64 -12.43
N VAL A 3 -9.21 7.53 -12.47
CA VAL A 3 -8.54 6.34 -13.01
C VAL A 3 -8.10 5.49 -11.82
N ARG A 4 -8.46 4.23 -11.82
CA ARG A 4 -8.09 3.28 -10.77
C ARG A 4 -7.01 2.33 -11.28
N VAL A 5 -5.96 2.16 -10.46
CA VAL A 5 -4.94 1.13 -10.70
C VAL A 5 -4.87 0.29 -9.43
N GLU A 6 -5.00 -1.04 -9.55
CA GLU A 6 -5.04 -1.93 -8.40
C GLU A 6 -4.37 -3.26 -8.73
N HIS A 7 -3.64 -3.79 -7.74
CA HIS A 7 -3.14 -5.15 -7.74
C HIS A 7 -3.76 -5.92 -6.57
N ARG A 8 -4.14 -7.17 -6.80
CA ARG A 8 -4.72 -8.07 -5.80
C ARG A 8 -3.95 -9.38 -5.79
N ILE A 9 -3.75 -9.94 -4.59
CA ILE A 9 -3.01 -11.20 -4.44
C ILE A 9 -3.54 -11.97 -3.23
N GLY A 10 -3.60 -13.30 -3.35
CA GLY A 10 -3.96 -14.17 -2.22
C GLY A 10 -2.77 -14.37 -1.29
N ILE A 11 -2.99 -14.31 0.02
CA ILE A 11 -1.95 -14.50 1.03
C ILE A 11 -2.42 -15.57 2.01
N ALA A 12 -1.60 -16.60 2.23
CA ALA A 12 -1.88 -17.67 3.17
C ALA A 12 -1.38 -17.30 4.57
N ALA A 13 -2.05 -16.33 5.18
CA ALA A 13 -1.76 -15.84 6.53
C ALA A 13 -3.01 -15.16 7.09
N PRO A 14 -3.13 -15.07 8.43
CA PRO A 14 -4.22 -14.32 9.06
C PRO A 14 -4.12 -12.82 8.74
N ALA A 15 -5.27 -12.15 8.74
CA ALA A 15 -5.32 -10.70 8.51
C ALA A 15 -4.47 -9.93 9.53
N SER A 16 -4.41 -10.38 10.77
CA SER A 16 -3.62 -9.73 11.82
C SER A 16 -2.11 -9.76 11.52
N VAL A 17 -1.63 -10.83 10.91
CA VAL A 17 -0.21 -10.95 10.55
C VAL A 17 0.13 -9.95 9.44
N ILE A 18 -0.75 -9.84 8.45
CA ILE A 18 -0.58 -8.86 7.37
C ILE A 18 -0.65 -7.44 7.94
N TRP A 19 -1.62 -7.20 8.81
CA TRP A 19 -1.81 -5.89 9.43
C TRP A 19 -0.59 -5.43 10.22
N ASP A 20 0.00 -6.33 11.02
CA ASP A 20 1.20 -6.00 11.79
C ASP A 20 2.34 -5.54 10.90
N LEU A 21 2.47 -6.11 9.72
CA LEU A 21 3.49 -5.72 8.77
C LEU A 21 3.20 -4.35 8.14
N ILE A 22 1.98 -4.16 7.63
CA ILE A 22 1.65 -2.95 6.87
C ILE A 22 1.35 -1.74 7.74
N SER A 23 0.92 -1.92 8.99
CA SER A 23 0.61 -0.79 9.86
C SER A 23 1.85 -0.17 10.51
N ASN A 24 2.98 -0.85 10.48
CA ASN A 24 4.24 -0.32 10.99
C ASN A 24 4.94 0.48 9.89
N VAL A 25 4.50 1.73 9.71
CA VAL A 25 5.00 2.60 8.63
C VAL A 25 6.51 2.82 8.74
N GLU A 26 7.03 3.00 9.95
CA GLU A 26 8.46 3.27 10.13
C GLU A 26 9.34 2.05 9.86
N GLY A 27 8.75 0.87 9.77
CA GLY A 27 9.43 -0.34 9.33
C GLY A 27 9.48 -0.52 7.81
N TRP A 28 8.70 0.26 7.05
CA TRP A 28 8.62 0.11 5.59
C TRP A 28 9.96 0.19 4.86
N PRO A 29 10.88 1.11 5.21
CA PRO A 29 12.16 1.18 4.49
C PRO A 29 12.96 -0.11 4.48
N GLY A 30 12.74 -0.98 5.44
CA GLY A 30 13.46 -2.25 5.55
C GLY A 30 13.00 -3.31 4.55
N TRP A 31 11.80 -3.18 3.97
CA TRP A 31 11.26 -4.23 3.10
C TRP A 31 10.39 -3.73 1.95
N ASN A 32 9.85 -2.52 2.04
CA ASN A 32 8.84 -2.04 1.08
C ASN A 32 9.50 -1.61 -0.23
N PRO A 33 9.11 -2.18 -1.37
CA PRO A 33 9.76 -1.86 -2.65
C PRO A 33 9.38 -0.49 -3.21
N ILE A 34 8.32 0.14 -2.69
CA ILE A 34 7.86 1.45 -3.18
C ILE A 34 8.37 2.58 -2.29
N TYR A 35 8.34 2.40 -0.97
CA TYR A 35 8.61 3.48 -0.01
C TYR A 35 9.96 3.25 0.67
N ALA A 36 11.01 3.84 0.09
CA ALA A 36 12.37 3.71 0.59
C ALA A 36 12.60 4.50 1.89
N GLN A 37 11.78 5.51 2.15
CA GLN A 37 11.77 6.26 3.40
C GLN A 37 10.33 6.43 3.82
N ALA A 38 10.05 6.25 5.11
CA ALA A 38 8.70 6.34 5.64
C ALA A 38 8.73 6.73 7.10
N LYS A 39 7.96 7.76 7.43
CA LYS A 39 7.77 8.24 8.81
C LYS A 39 6.32 8.58 9.03
N GLY A 40 5.83 8.31 10.23
CA GLY A 40 4.47 8.60 10.62
C GLY A 40 3.79 7.37 11.19
N ARG A 41 2.52 7.51 11.50
CA ARG A 41 1.72 6.43 12.07
C ARG A 41 0.33 6.42 11.46
N ILE A 42 -0.32 5.28 11.55
CA ILE A 42 -1.67 5.12 11.02
C ILE A 42 -2.67 5.68 12.04
N SER A 43 -3.07 6.92 11.80
CA SER A 43 -4.06 7.63 12.62
C SER A 43 -4.72 8.69 11.76
N ILE A 44 -6.03 8.87 11.88
CA ILE A 44 -6.78 9.82 11.04
C ILE A 44 -6.22 11.23 11.21
N GLY A 45 -5.98 11.91 10.09
CA GLY A 45 -5.44 13.25 10.06
C GLY A 45 -3.93 13.33 10.16
N GLU A 46 -3.26 12.20 10.41
CA GLU A 46 -1.81 12.15 10.50
C GLU A 46 -1.18 12.26 9.12
N THR A 47 -0.12 13.05 9.01
CA THR A 47 0.64 13.17 7.76
C THR A 47 1.78 12.16 7.77
N LEU A 48 1.84 11.35 6.72
CA LEU A 48 2.98 10.46 6.50
C LEU A 48 4.04 11.21 5.68
N HIS A 49 5.31 10.92 5.96
CA HIS A 49 6.42 11.46 5.18
C HIS A 49 7.08 10.29 4.46
N LEU A 50 6.81 10.20 3.16
CA LEU A 50 7.20 9.05 2.35
C LEU A 50 8.10 9.49 1.20
N THR A 51 9.07 8.64 0.86
CA THR A 51 9.79 8.74 -0.41
C THR A 51 9.30 7.60 -1.29
N GLU A 52 8.58 7.94 -2.36
CA GLU A 52 7.94 6.99 -3.26
C GLU A 52 8.78 6.75 -4.51
N SER A 53 9.01 5.48 -4.83
CA SER A 53 9.71 5.07 -6.03
C SER A 53 8.92 4.00 -6.75
N LEU A 54 8.36 4.33 -7.90
CA LEU A 54 7.66 3.39 -8.77
C LEU A 54 8.55 3.06 -9.97
N PRO A 55 8.46 1.84 -10.54
CA PRO A 55 9.30 1.46 -11.67
C PRO A 55 9.21 2.45 -12.83
N GLY A 56 10.37 2.91 -13.31
CA GLY A 56 10.43 3.82 -14.45
C GLY A 56 9.91 5.22 -14.19
N ARG A 57 9.59 5.56 -12.94
CA ARG A 57 9.09 6.87 -12.57
C ARG A 57 10.10 7.62 -11.69
N PRO A 58 10.09 8.96 -11.71
CA PRO A 58 10.97 9.72 -10.82
C PRO A 58 10.67 9.42 -9.35
N VAL A 59 11.73 9.31 -8.56
CA VAL A 59 11.60 9.21 -7.10
C VAL A 59 11.11 10.56 -6.58
N LYS A 60 10.11 10.54 -5.70
CA LYS A 60 9.54 11.78 -5.15
C LYS A 60 9.20 11.67 -3.68
N ALA A 61 9.37 12.78 -2.98
CA ALA A 61 8.90 12.90 -1.60
C ALA A 61 7.43 13.29 -1.62
N ILE A 62 6.62 12.58 -0.84
CA ILE A 62 5.20 12.88 -0.72
C ILE A 62 4.82 12.95 0.75
N GLN A 63 3.77 13.71 1.04
CA GLN A 63 3.29 13.92 2.40
C GLN A 63 1.77 13.71 2.45
N PRO A 64 1.33 12.46 2.24
CA PRO A 64 -0.10 12.16 2.26
C PRO A 64 -0.67 12.21 3.67
N VAL A 65 -1.97 12.44 3.75
CA VAL A 65 -2.71 12.47 5.01
C VAL A 65 -3.56 11.21 5.10
N ILE A 66 -3.52 10.55 6.26
CA ILE A 66 -4.39 9.40 6.53
C ILE A 66 -5.83 9.91 6.63
N VAL A 67 -6.71 9.37 5.78
CA VAL A 67 -8.12 9.79 5.76
C VAL A 67 -9.06 8.75 6.35
N ASP A 68 -8.64 7.48 6.37
CA ASP A 68 -9.43 6.42 7.00
C ASP A 68 -8.55 5.21 7.27
N TRP A 69 -8.90 4.40 8.28
CA TRP A 69 -8.26 3.12 8.53
C TRP A 69 -9.11 2.27 9.46
N GLU A 70 -8.95 0.96 9.33
CA GLU A 70 -9.60 -0.02 10.18
C GLU A 70 -8.63 -1.16 10.42
N PRO A 71 -8.37 -1.55 11.69
CA PRO A 71 -7.44 -2.64 11.99
C PRO A 71 -7.79 -3.91 11.24
N ASN A 72 -6.79 -4.59 10.70
CA ASN A 72 -6.92 -5.84 9.97
C ASN A 72 -7.72 -5.73 8.66
N SER A 73 -8.05 -4.52 8.21
CA SER A 73 -8.94 -4.32 7.07
C SER A 73 -8.43 -3.33 6.05
N GLN A 74 -8.12 -2.09 6.44
CA GLN A 74 -7.78 -1.08 5.43
C GLN A 74 -7.00 0.11 5.97
N ILE A 75 -6.28 0.75 5.05
CA ILE A 75 -5.64 2.04 5.26
C ILE A 75 -5.86 2.86 3.99
N LEU A 76 -6.34 4.09 4.13
CA LEU A 76 -6.52 5.02 3.03
C LEU A 76 -5.76 6.30 3.33
N TRP A 77 -5.02 6.82 2.33
CA TRP A 77 -4.40 8.14 2.46
C TRP A 77 -4.53 8.92 1.16
N ARG A 78 -4.43 10.25 1.28
CA ARG A 78 -4.63 11.16 0.18
C ARG A 78 -3.41 12.06 0.01
N ALA A 79 -2.91 12.13 -1.21
CA ALA A 79 -1.90 13.09 -1.61
C ALA A 79 -2.51 14.01 -2.66
N SER A 80 -2.35 15.32 -2.48
CA SER A 80 -2.90 16.33 -3.39
C SER A 80 -1.81 17.15 -4.03
N GLY A 81 -1.99 17.52 -5.29
CA GLY A 81 -1.10 18.39 -6.04
C GLY A 81 -1.90 19.28 -6.97
N PHE A 82 -1.20 20.03 -7.83
CA PHE A 82 -1.87 20.92 -8.77
C PHE A 82 -2.69 20.10 -9.78
N MET A 83 -3.99 20.35 -9.82
CA MET A 83 -4.95 19.65 -10.69
C MET A 83 -4.84 18.12 -10.59
N SER A 84 -4.46 17.62 -9.40
CA SER A 84 -4.32 16.19 -9.17
C SER A 84 -4.62 15.82 -7.72
N LYS A 85 -5.19 14.65 -7.53
CA LYS A 85 -5.41 14.07 -6.21
C LYS A 85 -5.27 12.56 -6.34
N CYS A 86 -4.49 11.96 -5.48
CA CYS A 86 -4.32 10.51 -5.43
C CYS A 86 -4.86 10.00 -4.10
N VAL A 87 -5.85 9.11 -4.16
CA VAL A 87 -6.32 8.40 -2.98
C VAL A 87 -5.75 7.00 -3.05
N ARG A 88 -4.75 6.74 -2.23
CA ARG A 88 -4.04 5.46 -2.14
C ARG A 88 -4.72 4.60 -1.09
N TYR A 89 -4.83 3.30 -1.35
CA TYR A 89 -5.44 2.41 -0.38
C TYR A 89 -4.73 1.06 -0.31
N ILE A 90 -4.83 0.46 0.86
CA ILE A 90 -4.44 -0.92 1.13
C ILE A 90 -5.64 -1.57 1.77
N GLU A 91 -6.04 -2.75 1.27
CA GLU A 91 -7.18 -3.49 1.78
C GLU A 91 -6.81 -4.95 2.05
N ILE A 92 -7.32 -5.48 3.16
CA ILE A 92 -7.20 -6.89 3.52
C ILE A 92 -8.61 -7.45 3.61
N GLU A 93 -8.91 -8.43 2.76
CA GLU A 93 -10.18 -9.14 2.81
C GLU A 93 -9.93 -10.55 3.37
N ALA A 94 -10.37 -10.80 4.59
CA ALA A 94 -10.21 -12.11 5.21
C ALA A 94 -11.21 -13.08 4.59
N LEU A 95 -10.70 -14.18 4.02
CA LEU A 95 -11.52 -15.25 3.46
C LEU A 95 -11.68 -16.38 4.46
N SER A 96 -10.73 -16.53 5.36
CA SER A 96 -10.70 -17.51 6.44
C SER A 96 -9.79 -17.00 7.55
N GLU A 97 -9.64 -17.78 8.61
CA GLU A 97 -8.73 -17.40 9.70
C GLU A 97 -7.26 -17.35 9.27
N THR A 98 -6.91 -18.04 8.17
CA THR A 98 -5.52 -18.17 7.72
C THR A 98 -5.34 -17.84 6.25
N GLY A 99 -6.30 -17.15 5.64
CA GLY A 99 -6.22 -16.79 4.23
C GLY A 99 -6.91 -15.48 3.92
N CYS A 100 -6.25 -14.62 3.15
CA CYS A 100 -6.75 -13.30 2.82
C CYS A 100 -6.49 -12.94 1.36
N ILE A 101 -7.25 -11.98 0.85
CA ILE A 101 -6.89 -11.25 -0.37
C ILE A 101 -6.30 -9.91 0.08
N PHE A 102 -5.12 -9.60 -0.42
CA PHE A 102 -4.46 -8.32 -0.19
C PHE A 102 -4.57 -7.49 -1.47
N ALA A 103 -5.18 -6.32 -1.36
CA ALA A 103 -5.29 -5.39 -2.49
C ALA A 103 -4.58 -4.09 -2.13
N ASN A 104 -3.84 -3.55 -3.09
CA ASN A 104 -3.34 -2.19 -2.94
C ASN A 104 -3.47 -1.48 -4.28
N GLY A 105 -3.82 -0.21 -4.22
CA GLY A 105 -4.08 0.55 -5.42
C GLY A 105 -4.27 2.03 -5.12
N ALA A 106 -4.74 2.73 -6.14
CA ALA A 106 -5.02 4.16 -6.00
C ALA A 106 -6.10 4.58 -6.99
N PHE A 107 -6.83 5.63 -6.60
CA PHE A 107 -7.71 6.39 -7.47
C PHE A 107 -7.01 7.70 -7.81
N PHE A 108 -6.84 7.98 -9.09
CA PHE A 108 -6.20 9.21 -9.57
C PHE A 108 -7.28 10.14 -10.07
N HIS A 109 -7.36 11.32 -9.45
CA HIS A 109 -8.38 12.33 -9.72
C HIS A 109 -7.75 13.61 -10.29
N GLY A 110 -8.56 14.42 -10.96
CA GLY A 110 -8.13 15.68 -11.54
C GLY A 110 -7.52 15.47 -12.92
N LEU A 111 -7.49 16.54 -13.71
CA LEU A 111 -7.04 16.47 -15.10
C LEU A 111 -5.62 15.91 -15.22
N LEU A 112 -4.68 16.45 -14.44
CA LEU A 112 -3.29 16.00 -14.50
C LEU A 112 -3.10 14.63 -13.86
N GLY A 113 -3.82 14.34 -12.77
CA GLY A 113 -3.76 13.03 -12.10
C GLY A 113 -4.24 11.91 -13.01
N GLU A 114 -5.37 12.11 -13.66
CA GLU A 114 -5.93 11.10 -14.58
C GLU A 114 -5.04 10.90 -15.79
N GLN A 115 -4.49 11.98 -16.33
CA GLN A 115 -3.60 11.94 -17.48
C GLN A 115 -2.32 11.16 -17.17
N GLU A 116 -1.70 11.44 -16.01
CA GLU A 116 -0.52 10.74 -15.56
C GLU A 116 -0.78 9.24 -15.37
N ALA A 117 -1.90 8.91 -14.72
CA ALA A 117 -2.25 7.51 -14.49
C ALA A 117 -2.47 6.75 -15.79
N LYS A 118 -3.11 7.37 -16.77
CA LYS A 118 -3.32 6.75 -18.09
C LYS A 118 -2.00 6.54 -18.82
N ALA A 119 -1.12 7.54 -18.76
CA ALA A 119 0.17 7.48 -19.45
C ALA A 119 1.13 6.46 -18.84
N HIS A 120 1.05 6.24 -17.52
CA HIS A 120 2.00 5.42 -16.78
C HIS A 120 1.35 4.24 -16.03
N ARG A 121 0.21 3.78 -16.52
CA ARG A 121 -0.55 2.69 -15.87
C ARG A 121 0.29 1.44 -15.63
N GLY A 122 1.06 1.00 -16.62
CA GLY A 122 1.89 -0.19 -16.49
C GLY A 122 2.94 -0.08 -15.39
N PRO A 123 3.79 0.97 -15.39
CA PRO A 123 4.75 1.18 -14.31
C PRO A 123 4.12 1.30 -12.93
N ILE A 124 3.01 2.02 -12.82
CA ILE A 124 2.29 2.16 -11.53
C ILE A 124 1.79 0.80 -11.06
N TYR A 125 1.16 0.04 -11.95
CA TYR A 125 0.67 -1.31 -11.62
C TYR A 125 1.82 -2.22 -11.15
N ARG A 126 2.95 -2.19 -11.85
CA ARG A 126 4.11 -3.03 -11.47
C ARG A 126 4.64 -2.68 -10.09
N GLY A 127 4.60 -1.39 -9.71
CA GLY A 127 4.95 -0.98 -8.35
C GLY A 127 4.03 -1.61 -7.32
N TYR A 128 2.73 -1.55 -7.55
CA TYR A 128 1.74 -2.12 -6.63
C TYR A 128 1.83 -3.64 -6.59
N GLU A 129 2.12 -4.27 -7.71
CA GLU A 129 2.37 -5.72 -7.78
C GLU A 129 3.58 -6.10 -6.93
N SER A 130 4.68 -5.36 -7.04
CA SER A 130 5.89 -5.61 -6.24
C SER A 130 5.60 -5.50 -4.74
N LEU A 131 4.78 -4.52 -4.36
CA LEU A 131 4.37 -4.38 -2.96
C LEU A 131 3.55 -5.58 -2.50
N GLY A 132 2.56 -5.98 -3.29
CA GLY A 132 1.72 -7.14 -2.98
C GLY A 132 2.52 -8.41 -2.82
N GLU A 133 3.48 -8.64 -3.70
CA GLU A 133 4.35 -9.82 -3.63
C GLU A 133 5.26 -9.80 -2.40
N ALA A 134 5.78 -8.63 -2.03
CA ALA A 134 6.60 -8.50 -0.81
C ALA A 134 5.77 -8.75 0.44
N VAL A 135 4.56 -8.20 0.51
CA VAL A 135 3.66 -8.41 1.65
C VAL A 135 3.31 -9.89 1.77
N LYS A 136 3.00 -10.56 0.65
CA LYS A 136 2.71 -11.99 0.64
C LYS A 136 3.88 -12.80 1.18
N ARG A 137 5.07 -12.59 0.66
CA ARG A 137 6.26 -13.34 1.06
C ARG A 137 6.55 -13.18 2.55
N LEU A 138 6.54 -11.95 3.03
CA LEU A 138 6.88 -11.65 4.42
C LEU A 138 5.80 -12.08 5.39
N SER A 139 4.53 -11.92 5.03
CA SER A 139 3.43 -12.34 5.89
C SER A 139 3.35 -13.87 6.02
N GLU A 140 3.52 -14.57 4.91
CA GLU A 140 3.51 -16.04 4.93
C GLU A 140 4.71 -16.59 5.69
N GLN A 141 5.87 -15.96 5.56
CA GLN A 141 7.05 -16.34 6.32
C GLN A 141 6.83 -16.11 7.82
N ALA A 142 6.33 -14.94 8.21
CA ALA A 142 6.05 -14.62 9.60
C ALA A 142 5.04 -15.61 10.21
N TRP A 143 4.02 -15.97 9.45
CA TRP A 143 3.01 -16.91 9.89
C TRP A 143 3.60 -18.31 10.10
N ARG A 144 4.43 -18.79 9.16
CA ARG A 144 5.11 -20.08 9.31
C ARG A 144 6.02 -20.11 10.53
N GLU A 145 6.74 -19.02 10.80
CA GLU A 145 7.62 -18.91 11.96
C GLU A 145 6.83 -18.97 13.27
N GLN A 146 5.66 -18.35 13.33
CA GLN A 146 4.77 -18.43 14.49
C GLN A 146 4.31 -19.87 14.72
N GLY A 147 3.96 -20.59 13.65
CA GLY A 147 3.58 -21.98 13.72
C GLY A 147 4.70 -22.88 14.22
N ASN A 148 5.94 -22.58 13.83
CA ASN A 148 7.11 -23.38 14.22
C ASN A 148 7.59 -23.12 15.65
N SER A 149 7.14 -22.03 16.28
CA SER A 149 7.55 -21.66 17.64
C SER A 149 6.66 -22.29 18.72
N LYS A 150 5.72 -23.12 18.32
CA LYS A 150 4.82 -23.82 19.26
C LYS A 150 5.35 -25.19 19.65
#